data_e7eaf183d1f72944612bc14611aae921
#
_entry.id   e7eaf183d1f72944612bc14611aae921
#
_cell.length_a   1.000
_cell.length_b   1.000
_cell.length_c   1.000
_cell.angle_alpha   90.00
_cell.angle_beta   90.00
_cell.angle_gamma   90.00
#
_symmetry.space_group_name_H-M   'P 1'
#
loop_
_entity.id
_entity.type
_entity.pdbx_description
1 polymer ?
#
loop_
_entity_poly.entity_id
_entity_poly.type
_entity_poly.pdbx_seq_one_letter_code
_entity_poly.pdbx_strand_id
1 'polypeptide(L)'
;MPKLIPAAERIVRARKLIQQARDLPVPQGGLGKSDFSYIAQVKDLFRQARDVVKFIPQTAGVSTEMKEEVRKIYEEIEQANRDILY
;
A
#
# COMPACT_ATOMS: atom_id res chain seq x y z
N MET A 1 -21.90 -13.68 11.27
CA MET A 1 -21.27 -13.70 9.96
C MET A 1 -20.20 -12.65 9.86
N PRO A 2 -19.03 -13.01 9.39
CA PRO A 2 -18.04 -11.98 9.15
C PRO A 2 -18.53 -11.05 8.05
N LYS A 3 -18.51 -9.78 8.31
CA LYS A 3 -18.86 -8.79 7.29
C LYS A 3 -17.71 -8.65 6.30
N LEU A 4 -18.02 -8.79 5.02
CA LEU A 4 -17.05 -8.49 3.99
C LEU A 4 -16.78 -7.00 4.00
N ILE A 5 -15.49 -6.64 3.95
CA ILE A 5 -15.09 -5.24 3.88
C ILE A 5 -15.40 -4.73 2.48
N PRO A 6 -16.18 -3.65 2.33
CA PRO A 6 -16.48 -3.10 1.01
C PRO A 6 -15.21 -2.71 0.25
N ALA A 7 -15.26 -2.81 -1.07
CA ALA A 7 -14.13 -2.46 -1.93
C ALA A 7 -13.66 -1.03 -1.70
N ALA A 8 -14.59 -0.09 -1.56
CA ALA A 8 -14.26 1.31 -1.30
C ALA A 8 -13.44 1.47 -0.01
N GLU A 9 -13.79 0.73 1.04
CA GLU A 9 -13.07 0.78 2.31
C GLU A 9 -11.67 0.16 2.19
N ARG A 10 -11.55 -0.92 1.40
CA ARG A 10 -10.25 -1.53 1.13
C ARG A 10 -9.32 -0.56 0.41
N ILE A 11 -9.85 0.19 -0.53
CA ILE A 11 -9.08 1.22 -1.24
C ILE A 11 -8.57 2.28 -0.26
N VAL A 12 -9.43 2.74 0.66
CA VAL A 12 -9.03 3.70 1.70
C VAL A 12 -7.94 3.10 2.59
N ARG A 13 -8.09 1.86 3.00
CA ARG A 13 -7.10 1.18 3.85
C ARG A 13 -5.75 1.05 3.15
N ALA A 14 -5.75 0.69 1.87
CA ALA A 14 -4.52 0.59 1.10
C ALA A 14 -3.79 1.93 1.06
N ARG A 15 -4.51 3.02 0.83
CA ARG A 15 -3.91 4.35 0.79
C ARG A 15 -3.37 4.79 2.15
N LYS A 16 -4.04 4.40 3.23
CA LYS A 16 -3.53 4.65 4.58
C LYS A 16 -2.21 3.90 4.83
N LEU A 17 -2.12 2.67 4.36
CA LEU A 17 -0.90 1.88 4.50
C LEU A 17 0.26 2.51 3.71
N ILE A 18 -0.01 3.01 2.52
CA ILE A 18 0.99 3.73 1.72
C ILE A 18 1.45 4.98 2.48
N GLN A 19 0.51 5.73 3.05
CA GLN A 19 0.84 6.93 3.81
C GLN A 19 1.64 6.59 5.06
N GLN A 20 1.31 5.50 5.75
CA GLN A 20 2.10 5.03 6.88
C GLN A 20 3.55 4.75 6.50
N ALA A 21 3.75 4.16 5.31
CA ALA A 21 5.11 3.92 4.83
C ALA A 21 5.86 5.25 4.60
N ARG A 22 5.19 6.23 4.03
CA ARG A 22 5.79 7.56 3.82
C ARG A 22 6.09 8.28 5.12
N ASP A 23 5.28 8.03 6.15
CA ASP A 23 5.40 8.69 7.45
C ASP A 23 6.41 8.00 8.40
N LEU A 24 6.90 6.81 8.04
CA LEU A 24 7.89 6.13 8.85
C LEU A 24 9.15 6.99 8.95
N PRO A 25 9.66 7.22 10.18
CA PRO A 25 10.88 7.99 10.34
C PRO A 25 12.08 7.24 9.78
N VAL A 26 12.89 7.92 8.99
CA VAL A 26 14.15 7.37 8.52
C VAL A 26 15.10 7.29 9.70
N PRO A 27 15.78 6.13 9.92
CA PRO A 27 16.74 6.03 11.01
C PRO A 27 17.82 7.12 10.91
N GLN A 28 18.09 7.79 12.02
CA GLN A 28 18.99 8.93 12.05
C GLN A 28 20.46 8.54 12.25
N GLY A 29 20.71 7.29 12.57
CA GLY A 29 22.07 6.82 12.75
C GLY A 29 22.35 5.66 11.81
N GLY A 30 23.60 5.23 11.75
CA GLY A 30 23.98 4.05 11.00
C GLY A 30 23.70 4.18 9.51
N LEU A 31 22.92 3.25 8.95
CA LEU A 31 22.71 3.15 7.51
C LEU A 31 21.59 4.03 6.96
N GLY A 32 20.84 4.74 7.83
CA GLY A 32 19.74 5.58 7.37
C GLY A 32 18.73 4.80 6.53
N LYS A 33 18.48 5.25 5.28
CA LYS A 33 17.53 4.58 4.37
C LYS A 33 17.97 3.16 3.97
N SER A 34 19.22 2.80 4.20
CA SER A 34 19.72 1.45 3.93
C SER A 34 19.60 0.51 5.12
N ASP A 35 19.04 0.97 6.23
CA ASP A 35 18.79 0.12 7.40
C ASP A 35 17.81 -0.99 7.03
N PHE A 36 18.18 -2.24 7.30
CA PHE A 36 17.36 -3.39 6.90
C PHE A 36 15.99 -3.40 7.58
N SER A 37 15.93 -3.01 8.86
CA SER A 37 14.65 -2.97 9.58
C SER A 37 13.71 -1.94 8.96
N TYR A 38 14.25 -0.77 8.61
CA TYR A 38 13.48 0.30 7.97
C TYR A 38 12.95 -0.16 6.60
N ILE A 39 13.84 -0.73 5.78
CA ILE A 39 13.46 -1.25 4.46
C ILE A 39 12.38 -2.31 4.57
N ALA A 40 12.55 -3.24 5.54
CA ALA A 40 11.58 -4.31 5.75
C ALA A 40 10.22 -3.78 6.15
N GLN A 41 10.17 -2.76 7.01
CA GLN A 41 8.92 -2.14 7.44
C GLN A 41 8.21 -1.45 6.27
N VAL A 42 8.95 -0.70 5.46
CA VAL A 42 8.39 -0.02 4.29
C VAL A 42 7.82 -1.04 3.30
N LYS A 43 8.60 -2.07 2.99
CA LYS A 43 8.16 -3.10 2.04
C LYS A 43 6.98 -3.90 2.56
N ASP A 44 6.92 -4.15 3.88
CA ASP A 44 5.79 -4.86 4.47
C ASP A 44 4.50 -4.05 4.36
N LEU A 45 4.56 -2.75 4.60
CA LEU A 45 3.40 -1.89 4.44
C LEU A 45 2.91 -1.86 3.00
N PHE A 46 3.82 -1.84 2.03
CA PHE A 46 3.45 -1.90 0.62
C PHE A 46 2.81 -3.25 0.27
N ARG A 47 3.35 -4.34 0.80
CA ARG A 47 2.76 -5.67 0.60
C ARG A 47 1.35 -5.74 1.17
N GLN A 48 1.15 -5.21 2.37
CA GLN A 48 -0.18 -5.14 2.98
C GLN A 48 -1.15 -4.32 2.12
N ALA A 49 -0.70 -3.20 1.59
CA ALA A 49 -1.52 -2.36 0.72
C ALA A 49 -1.96 -3.13 -0.54
N ARG A 50 -1.04 -3.85 -1.17
CA ARG A 50 -1.36 -4.69 -2.32
C ARG A 50 -2.35 -5.79 -1.96
N ASP A 51 -2.11 -6.47 -0.84
CA ASP A 51 -2.95 -7.60 -0.41
C ASP A 51 -4.39 -7.17 -0.13
N VAL A 52 -4.57 -5.95 0.38
CA VAL A 52 -5.91 -5.44 0.68
C VAL A 52 -6.74 -5.26 -0.59
N VAL A 53 -6.11 -4.92 -1.71
CA VAL A 53 -6.83 -4.57 -2.94
C VAL A 53 -6.69 -5.59 -4.08
N LYS A 54 -5.82 -6.58 -3.95
CA LYS A 54 -5.46 -7.45 -5.08
C LYS A 54 -6.62 -8.25 -5.67
N PHE A 55 -7.63 -8.56 -4.87
CA PHE A 55 -8.78 -9.33 -5.34
C PHE A 55 -9.96 -8.47 -5.78
N ILE A 56 -9.90 -7.16 -5.58
CA ILE A 56 -11.00 -6.26 -5.96
C ILE A 56 -11.34 -6.37 -7.45
N PRO A 57 -10.37 -6.33 -8.38
CA PRO A 57 -10.70 -6.42 -9.81
C PRO A 57 -11.35 -7.72 -10.23
N GLN A 58 -11.19 -8.78 -9.41
CA GLN A 58 -11.73 -10.11 -9.69
C GLN A 58 -13.09 -10.34 -9.02
N THR A 59 -13.52 -9.40 -8.19
CA THR A 59 -14.79 -9.53 -7.48
C THR A 59 -15.95 -9.14 -8.39
N ALA A 60 -16.97 -9.99 -8.44
CA ALA A 60 -18.16 -9.72 -9.24
C ALA A 60 -18.87 -8.45 -8.74
N GLY A 61 -19.35 -7.64 -9.68
CA GLY A 61 -20.10 -6.44 -9.35
C GLY A 61 -19.27 -5.22 -9.04
N VAL A 62 -17.93 -5.32 -9.13
CA VAL A 62 -17.06 -4.17 -8.93
C VAL A 62 -17.08 -3.29 -10.18
N SER A 63 -17.25 -1.98 -9.98
CA SER A 63 -17.32 -1.02 -11.08
C SER A 63 -15.96 -0.86 -11.77
N THR A 64 -16.00 -0.35 -13.00
CA THR A 64 -14.79 0.01 -13.75
C THR A 64 -13.99 1.06 -13.00
N GLU A 65 -14.66 2.01 -12.34
CA GLU A 65 -14.01 3.05 -11.54
C GLU A 65 -13.22 2.47 -10.38
N MET A 66 -13.76 1.45 -9.72
CA MET A 66 -13.05 0.76 -8.64
C MET A 66 -11.82 0.02 -9.14
N LYS A 67 -11.92 -0.63 -10.29
CA LYS A 67 -10.78 -1.29 -10.91
C LYS A 67 -9.68 -0.29 -11.26
N GLU A 68 -10.07 0.88 -11.75
CA GLU A 68 -9.13 1.96 -12.06
C GLU A 68 -8.45 2.48 -10.80
N GLU A 69 -9.19 2.60 -9.70
CA GLU A 69 -8.62 3.01 -8.42
C GLU A 69 -7.57 2.01 -7.92
N VAL A 70 -7.81 0.71 -8.10
CA VAL A 70 -6.84 -0.32 -7.74
C VAL A 70 -5.57 -0.15 -8.57
N ARG A 71 -5.71 0.12 -9.86
CA ARG A 71 -4.55 0.36 -10.73
C ARG A 71 -3.74 1.56 -10.24
N LYS A 72 -4.43 2.64 -9.87
CA LYS A 72 -3.77 3.82 -9.31
C LYS A 72 -3.03 3.51 -8.03
N ILE A 73 -3.60 2.66 -7.18
CA ILE A 73 -2.94 2.25 -5.93
C ILE A 73 -1.62 1.53 -6.22
N TYR A 74 -1.58 0.65 -7.21
CA TYR A 74 -0.33 0.00 -7.59
C TYR A 74 0.70 1.01 -8.08
N GLU A 75 0.29 2.01 -8.85
CA GLU A 75 1.17 3.09 -9.28
C GLU A 75 1.66 3.92 -8.10
N GLU A 76 0.77 4.23 -7.15
CA GLU A 76 1.12 4.96 -5.93
C GLU A 76 2.13 4.20 -5.08
N ILE A 77 2.00 2.87 -4.99
CA ILE A 77 2.96 2.03 -4.28
C ILE A 77 4.33 2.10 -4.96
N GLU A 78 4.38 1.97 -6.27
CA GLU A 78 5.64 2.05 -7.01
C GLU A 78 6.29 3.42 -6.86
N GLN A 79 5.51 4.48 -6.92
CA GLN A 79 6.02 5.84 -6.76
C GLN A 79 6.54 6.05 -5.34
N ALA A 80 5.78 5.60 -4.33
CA ALA A 80 6.22 5.70 -2.93
C ALA A 80 7.50 4.91 -2.70
N ASN A 81 7.61 3.72 -3.29
CA ASN A 81 8.82 2.92 -3.18
C ASN A 81 10.03 3.67 -3.73
N ARG A 82 9.89 4.30 -4.88
CA ARG A 82 10.97 5.11 -5.47
C ARG A 82 11.31 6.32 -4.60
N ASP A 83 10.28 7.01 -4.09
CA ASP A 83 10.46 8.20 -3.28
C ASP A 83 11.14 7.91 -1.94
N ILE A 84 10.84 6.76 -1.34
CA ILE A 84 11.31 6.41 0.00
C ILE A 84 12.65 5.68 -0.04
N LEU A 85 12.81 4.72 -0.95
CA LEU A 85 13.95 3.79 -0.95
C LEU A 85 15.02 4.07 -2.01
N TYR A 86 14.76 4.98 -2.93
CA TYR A 86 15.73 5.28 -4.00
C TYR A 86 16.11 6.75 -4.04
#